data_c67cd46e9b8db1f92cbb83917a1cfa01
#
_entry.id   c67cd46e9b8db1f92cbb83917a1cfa01
#
_cell.length_a   1.000
_cell.length_b   1.000
_cell.length_c   1.000
_cell.angle_alpha   90.00
_cell.angle_beta   90.00
_cell.angle_gamma   90.00
#
_symmetry.space_group_name_H-M   'P 1'
#
loop_
_entity.id
_entity.type
_entity.pdbx_description
1 polymer ?
#
loop_
_entity_poly.entity_id
_entity_poly.type
_entity_poly.pdbx_seq_one_letter_code
_entity_poly.pdbx_strand_id
1 'polypeptide(L)'
;MDLSAIQLHLLTRYCPDIPQLVLINQEAFPPSERASIDGLFDSNDGGNLDMIGIYAGEELAGFFAVRKFRSIRYLAYFAVSAHRRSGGIGSKALRLLKKYYSEHQMVIEFEAPDESAENNPIRLRRRDFYLRNGFQETGWYNFYDETEFEIACSELPFHREEFEEFIDFLNAIIPIHMPRPYRKG
;
A
#
# COMPACT_ATOMS: atom_id res chain seq x y z
N MET A 1 8.17 -21.24 10.25
CA MET A 1 8.21 -20.82 8.82
C MET A 1 9.55 -20.15 8.57
N ASP A 2 10.27 -20.58 7.55
CA ASP A 2 11.56 -19.96 7.19
C ASP A 2 11.31 -18.65 6.41
N LEU A 3 11.51 -17.51 7.08
CA LEU A 3 11.36 -16.19 6.46
C LEU A 3 12.50 -15.85 5.49
N SER A 4 13.59 -16.63 5.46
CA SER A 4 14.69 -16.42 4.49
C SER A 4 14.22 -16.61 3.05
N ALA A 5 13.18 -17.41 2.83
CA ALA A 5 12.60 -17.72 1.54
C ALA A 5 11.60 -16.66 1.01
N ILE A 6 11.40 -15.52 1.70
CA ILE A 6 10.52 -14.47 1.20
C ILE A 6 11.22 -13.69 0.10
N GLN A 7 10.58 -13.63 -1.07
CA GLN A 7 11.05 -12.95 -2.28
C GLN A 7 9.97 -12.03 -2.85
N LEU A 8 10.39 -10.99 -3.58
CA LEU A 8 9.50 -10.07 -4.30
C LEU A 8 9.72 -10.24 -5.81
N HIS A 9 8.63 -10.42 -6.54
CA HIS A 9 8.67 -10.54 -8.00
C HIS A 9 7.68 -9.56 -8.65
N LEU A 10 8.13 -8.84 -9.66
CA LEU A 10 7.24 -8.00 -10.46
C LEU A 10 6.27 -8.91 -11.25
N LEU A 11 4.98 -8.62 -11.12
CA LEU A 11 3.92 -9.37 -11.78
C LEU A 11 3.49 -8.68 -13.08
N THR A 12 3.13 -9.50 -14.05
CA THR A 12 2.43 -9.05 -15.26
C THR A 12 1.02 -9.65 -15.28
N ARG A 13 0.14 -9.11 -16.11
CA ARG A 13 -1.23 -9.65 -16.27
C ARG A 13 -1.28 -11.10 -16.80
N TYR A 14 -0.15 -11.61 -17.32
CA TYR A 14 -0.04 -12.98 -17.84
C TYR A 14 0.62 -13.94 -16.83
N CYS A 15 0.88 -13.48 -15.61
CA CYS A 15 1.43 -14.33 -14.55
C CYS A 15 0.45 -15.48 -14.25
N PRO A 16 0.92 -16.74 -14.13
CA PRO A 16 0.06 -17.87 -13.80
C PRO A 16 -0.62 -17.76 -12.44
N ASP A 17 -0.09 -16.94 -11.52
CA ASP A 17 -0.63 -16.75 -10.18
C ASP A 17 -1.75 -15.70 -10.10
N ILE A 18 -2.22 -15.14 -11.22
CA ILE A 18 -3.33 -14.17 -11.22
C ILE A 18 -4.57 -14.69 -10.50
N PRO A 19 -5.02 -15.95 -10.66
CA PRO A 19 -6.15 -16.45 -9.88
C PRO A 19 -5.94 -16.38 -8.36
N GLN A 20 -4.74 -16.72 -7.89
CA GLN A 20 -4.39 -16.61 -6.47
C GLN A 20 -4.31 -15.16 -6.00
N LEU A 21 -3.78 -14.27 -6.84
CA LEU A 21 -3.74 -12.83 -6.58
C LEU A 21 -5.15 -12.25 -6.39
N VAL A 22 -6.11 -12.65 -7.23
CA VAL A 22 -7.52 -12.25 -7.11
C VAL A 22 -8.12 -12.72 -5.79
N LEU A 23 -7.87 -13.96 -5.37
CA LEU A 23 -8.35 -14.48 -4.09
C LEU A 23 -7.77 -13.70 -2.90
N ILE A 24 -6.46 -13.45 -2.88
CA ILE A 24 -5.81 -12.65 -1.83
C ILE A 24 -6.41 -11.24 -1.76
N ASN A 25 -6.65 -10.60 -2.91
CA ASN A 25 -7.27 -9.29 -2.99
C ASN A 25 -8.70 -9.30 -2.41
N GLN A 26 -9.47 -10.34 -2.73
CA GLN A 26 -10.84 -10.52 -2.21
C GLN A 26 -10.90 -10.77 -0.71
N GLU A 27 -9.94 -11.50 -0.15
CA GLU A 27 -9.83 -11.76 1.29
C GLU A 27 -9.36 -10.54 2.09
N ALA A 28 -8.54 -9.68 1.47
CA ALA A 28 -7.88 -8.60 2.17
C ALA A 28 -8.70 -7.30 2.23
N PHE A 29 -9.53 -7.05 1.21
CA PHE A 29 -10.23 -5.77 1.07
C PHE A 29 -11.74 -5.98 0.86
N PRO A 30 -12.59 -5.19 1.54
CA PRO A 30 -14.03 -5.19 1.30
C PRO A 30 -14.34 -4.70 -0.13
N PRO A 31 -15.51 -5.07 -0.69
CA PRO A 31 -15.86 -4.68 -2.07
C PRO A 31 -15.83 -3.16 -2.35
N SER A 32 -16.11 -2.33 -1.33
CA SER A 32 -16.10 -0.87 -1.43
C SER A 32 -14.70 -0.25 -1.57
N GLU A 33 -13.66 -0.95 -1.07
CA GLU A 33 -12.28 -0.44 -1.07
C GLU A 33 -11.39 -1.15 -2.11
N ARG A 34 -11.94 -2.15 -2.78
CA ARG A 34 -11.16 -3.08 -3.61
C ARG A 34 -11.21 -2.71 -5.09
N ALA A 35 -10.07 -2.26 -5.66
CA ALA A 35 -9.91 -2.30 -7.10
C ALA A 35 -9.78 -3.75 -7.60
N SER A 36 -10.32 -4.05 -8.78
CA SER A 36 -10.07 -5.36 -9.40
C SER A 36 -8.61 -5.47 -9.84
N ILE A 37 -8.07 -6.69 -9.86
CA ILE A 37 -6.70 -6.94 -10.31
C ILE A 37 -6.53 -6.51 -11.78
N ASP A 38 -7.50 -6.80 -12.64
CA ASP A 38 -7.49 -6.33 -14.02
C ASP A 38 -7.52 -4.81 -14.11
N GLY A 39 -8.37 -4.14 -13.30
CA GLY A 39 -8.42 -2.68 -13.23
C GLY A 39 -7.11 -2.05 -12.76
N LEU A 40 -6.38 -2.70 -11.85
CA LEU A 40 -5.04 -2.25 -11.46
C LEU A 40 -4.06 -2.35 -12.64
N PHE A 41 -4.05 -3.45 -13.38
CA PHE A 41 -3.22 -3.58 -14.58
C PHE A 41 -3.63 -2.61 -15.69
N ASP A 42 -4.93 -2.37 -15.89
CA ASP A 42 -5.45 -1.41 -16.89
C ASP A 42 -5.12 0.04 -16.54
N SER A 43 -5.08 0.36 -15.25
CA SER A 43 -4.71 1.70 -14.77
C SER A 43 -3.19 1.98 -14.78
N ASN A 44 -2.37 1.04 -15.28
CA ASN A 44 -0.92 1.19 -15.41
C ASN A 44 -0.55 1.88 -16.72
N ASP A 45 -1.06 3.09 -16.92
CA ASP A 45 -0.68 3.93 -18.05
C ASP A 45 0.75 4.47 -17.88
N GLY A 46 1.59 4.30 -18.90
CA GLY A 46 2.97 4.75 -18.89
C GLY A 46 3.91 4.02 -17.90
N GLY A 47 3.51 2.86 -17.35
CA GLY A 47 4.35 2.09 -16.43
C GLY A 47 4.46 2.69 -15.03
N ASN A 48 3.46 3.46 -14.61
CA ASN A 48 3.44 4.14 -13.30
C ASN A 48 2.90 3.30 -12.13
N LEU A 49 2.60 2.01 -12.36
CA LEU A 49 2.17 1.06 -11.34
C LEU A 49 3.00 -0.22 -11.39
N ASP A 50 3.62 -0.57 -10.28
CA ASP A 50 4.25 -1.87 -10.10
C ASP A 50 3.33 -2.79 -9.29
N MET A 51 2.93 -3.91 -9.89
CA MET A 51 2.29 -5.03 -9.19
C MET A 51 3.37 -6.00 -8.75
N ILE A 52 3.54 -6.20 -7.45
CA ILE A 52 4.66 -6.98 -6.89
C ILE A 52 4.11 -8.12 -6.04
N GLY A 53 4.37 -9.35 -6.47
CA GLY A 53 4.05 -10.56 -5.71
C GLY A 53 5.01 -10.78 -4.55
N ILE A 54 4.48 -11.20 -3.42
CA ILE A 54 5.22 -11.65 -2.24
C ILE A 54 5.19 -13.17 -2.25
N TYR A 55 6.34 -13.79 -2.46
CA TYR A 55 6.46 -15.24 -2.50
C TYR A 55 7.11 -15.79 -1.24
N ALA A 56 6.55 -16.89 -0.73
CA ALA A 56 7.13 -17.69 0.35
C ALA A 56 7.55 -19.05 -0.22
N GLY A 57 8.80 -19.18 -0.65
CA GLY A 57 9.22 -20.24 -1.55
C GLY A 57 8.60 -20.03 -2.94
N GLU A 58 7.88 -21.02 -3.46
CA GLU A 58 7.22 -20.96 -4.77
C GLU A 58 5.77 -20.46 -4.70
N GLU A 59 5.22 -20.26 -3.50
CA GLU A 59 3.82 -19.91 -3.29
C GLU A 59 3.62 -18.39 -3.19
N LEU A 60 2.67 -17.83 -3.94
CA LEU A 60 2.22 -16.45 -3.81
C LEU A 60 1.49 -16.27 -2.46
N ALA A 61 2.12 -15.58 -1.53
CA ALA A 61 1.63 -15.34 -0.17
C ALA A 61 0.99 -13.96 0.02
N GLY A 62 1.14 -13.05 -0.95
CA GLY A 62 0.63 -11.70 -0.86
C GLY A 62 1.04 -10.83 -2.04
N PHE A 63 0.70 -9.54 -2.00
CA PHE A 63 1.12 -8.61 -3.03
C PHE A 63 1.20 -7.17 -2.53
N PHE A 64 1.91 -6.36 -3.30
CA PHE A 64 1.88 -4.91 -3.26
C PHE A 64 1.42 -4.35 -4.60
N ALA A 65 0.69 -3.22 -4.56
CA ALA A 65 0.51 -2.34 -5.71
C ALA A 65 1.11 -0.98 -5.36
N VAL A 66 2.15 -0.59 -6.09
CA VAL A 66 2.93 0.63 -5.81
C VAL A 66 2.83 1.58 -6.98
N ARG A 67 2.21 2.75 -6.76
CA ARG A 67 2.20 3.85 -7.73
C ARG A 67 3.55 4.57 -7.71
N LYS A 68 4.04 4.89 -8.89
CA LYS A 68 5.31 5.58 -9.08
C LYS A 68 5.08 6.98 -9.62
N PHE A 69 5.66 7.96 -8.94
CA PHE A 69 5.64 9.33 -9.41
C PHE A 69 6.92 10.03 -8.96
N ARG A 70 7.79 10.38 -9.90
CA ARG A 70 9.10 10.99 -9.62
C ARG A 70 9.85 10.29 -8.48
N SER A 71 10.11 10.99 -7.35
CA SER A 71 10.74 10.40 -6.17
C SER A 71 9.76 9.66 -5.24
N ILE A 72 8.44 9.76 -5.44
CA ILE A 72 7.41 9.14 -4.62
C ILE A 72 7.12 7.70 -5.07
N ARG A 73 6.98 6.81 -4.10
CA ARG A 73 6.45 5.44 -4.25
C ARG A 73 5.27 5.28 -3.31
N TYR A 74 4.08 5.45 -3.85
CA TYR A 74 2.85 5.35 -3.06
C TYR A 74 2.36 3.91 -3.00
N LEU A 75 2.32 3.34 -1.80
CA LEU A 75 1.84 1.99 -1.54
C LEU A 75 0.30 1.99 -1.51
N ALA A 76 -0.31 1.82 -2.68
CA ALA A 76 -1.76 1.85 -2.83
C ALA A 76 -2.45 0.61 -2.23
N TYR A 77 -1.85 -0.58 -2.43
CA TYR A 77 -2.37 -1.85 -1.89
C TYR A 77 -1.25 -2.68 -1.29
N PHE A 78 -1.53 -3.28 -0.14
CA PHE A 78 -0.68 -4.29 0.49
C PHE A 78 -1.55 -5.35 1.14
N ALA A 79 -1.41 -6.58 0.69
CA ALA A 79 -2.13 -7.71 1.24
C ALA A 79 -1.21 -8.92 1.46
N VAL A 80 -1.46 -9.63 2.56
CA VAL A 80 -0.92 -10.97 2.84
C VAL A 80 -2.11 -11.89 3.02
N SER A 81 -2.09 -13.05 2.38
CA SER A 81 -3.14 -14.06 2.48
C SER A 81 -3.46 -14.40 3.94
N ALA A 82 -4.74 -14.58 4.25
CA ALA A 82 -5.24 -14.72 5.62
C ALA A 82 -4.54 -15.86 6.38
N HIS A 83 -4.35 -17.00 5.73
CA HIS A 83 -3.70 -18.17 6.35
C HIS A 83 -2.16 -18.04 6.52
N ARG A 84 -1.58 -16.98 5.94
CA ARG A 84 -0.14 -16.66 6.07
C ARG A 84 0.15 -15.47 6.99
N ARG A 85 -0.90 -14.85 7.58
CA ARG A 85 -0.74 -13.75 8.53
C ARG A 85 -0.11 -14.25 9.84
N SER A 86 0.36 -13.34 10.67
CA SER A 86 1.02 -13.58 11.96
C SER A 86 2.35 -14.34 11.91
N GLY A 87 2.84 -14.75 10.73
CA GLY A 87 4.13 -15.39 10.53
C GLY A 87 5.29 -14.41 10.22
N GLY A 88 5.10 -13.09 10.33
CA GLY A 88 6.15 -12.09 10.05
C GLY A 88 6.39 -11.82 8.57
N ILE A 89 5.66 -12.47 7.66
CA ILE A 89 5.78 -12.30 6.19
C ILE A 89 5.61 -10.83 5.81
N GLY A 90 4.56 -10.17 6.30
CA GLY A 90 4.30 -8.77 5.98
C GLY A 90 5.45 -7.84 6.35
N SER A 91 6.02 -7.99 7.55
CA SER A 91 7.17 -7.18 7.98
C SER A 91 8.42 -7.47 7.16
N LYS A 92 8.67 -8.73 6.80
CA LYS A 92 9.81 -9.10 5.94
C LYS A 92 9.63 -8.54 4.53
N ALA A 93 8.44 -8.72 3.94
CA ALA A 93 8.13 -8.22 2.61
C ALA A 93 8.25 -6.68 2.53
N LEU A 94 7.73 -5.96 3.54
CA LEU A 94 7.80 -4.50 3.59
C LEU A 94 9.24 -3.99 3.70
N ARG A 95 10.11 -4.68 4.46
CA ARG A 95 11.55 -4.37 4.50
C ARG A 95 12.23 -4.60 3.14
N LEU A 96 11.87 -5.67 2.43
CA LEU A 96 12.39 -5.93 1.08
C LEU A 96 11.89 -4.88 0.10
N LEU A 97 10.64 -4.46 0.18
CA LEU A 97 10.07 -3.42 -0.66
C LEU A 97 10.77 -2.06 -0.42
N LYS A 98 11.02 -1.69 0.84
CA LYS A 98 11.80 -0.48 1.18
C LYS A 98 13.22 -0.53 0.61
N LYS A 99 13.85 -1.71 0.62
CA LYS A 99 15.16 -1.91 0.00
C LYS A 99 15.10 -1.81 -1.52
N TYR A 100 14.04 -2.34 -2.14
CA TYR A 100 13.83 -2.28 -3.59
C TYR A 100 13.70 -0.83 -4.09
N TYR A 101 13.02 0.02 -3.29
CA TYR A 101 12.84 1.44 -3.59
C TYR A 101 13.71 2.37 -2.73
N SER A 102 14.91 1.95 -2.36
CA SER A 102 15.77 2.66 -1.39
C SER A 102 16.15 4.10 -1.77
N GLU A 103 16.06 4.45 -3.07
CA GLU A 103 16.34 5.80 -3.57
C GLU A 103 15.08 6.69 -3.67
N HIS A 104 13.94 6.21 -3.14
CA HIS A 104 12.65 6.85 -3.28
C HIS A 104 11.93 6.93 -1.93
N GLN A 105 11.20 8.01 -1.71
CA GLN A 105 10.35 8.11 -0.55
C GLN A 105 9.09 7.26 -0.73
N MET A 106 8.96 6.21 0.07
CA MET A 106 7.71 5.46 0.13
C MET A 106 6.70 6.23 0.99
N VAL A 107 5.49 6.36 0.47
CA VAL A 107 4.35 7.01 1.14
C VAL A 107 3.20 6.03 1.25
N ILE A 108 2.53 6.03 2.38
CA ILE A 108 1.34 5.23 2.64
C ILE A 108 0.27 6.10 3.30
N GLU A 109 -0.97 5.70 3.12
CA GLU A 109 -2.11 6.21 3.85
C GLU A 109 -2.83 5.05 4.55
N PHE A 110 -3.30 5.29 5.74
CA PHE A 110 -4.16 4.36 6.48
C PHE A 110 -5.16 5.14 7.32
N GLU A 111 -6.33 4.54 7.54
CA GLU A 111 -7.37 5.14 8.37
C GLU A 111 -6.77 5.59 9.70
N ALA A 112 -6.95 6.88 10.02
CA ALA A 112 -6.51 7.45 11.29
C ALA A 112 -7.26 6.79 12.46
N PRO A 113 -6.63 6.62 13.63
CA PRO A 113 -7.32 6.19 14.83
C PRO A 113 -8.53 7.09 15.14
N ASP A 114 -9.66 6.46 15.46
CA ASP A 114 -10.91 7.13 15.82
C ASP A 114 -11.63 6.30 16.88
N GLU A 115 -11.69 6.80 18.10
CA GLU A 115 -12.31 6.09 19.23
C GLU A 115 -13.81 5.81 19.01
N SER A 116 -14.48 6.58 18.17
CA SER A 116 -15.89 6.39 17.82
C SER A 116 -16.12 5.30 16.76
N ALA A 117 -15.05 4.90 16.02
CA ALA A 117 -15.17 3.92 14.96
C ALA A 117 -15.13 2.48 15.51
N GLU A 118 -16.08 1.66 15.07
CA GLU A 118 -16.15 0.24 15.47
C GLU A 118 -14.88 -0.54 15.12
N ASN A 119 -14.23 -0.19 14.01
CA ASN A 119 -12.99 -0.82 13.53
C ASN A 119 -11.71 -0.21 14.12
N ASN A 120 -11.81 0.71 15.12
CA ASN A 120 -10.64 1.39 15.68
C ASN A 120 -9.52 0.43 16.16
N PRO A 121 -9.80 -0.73 16.78
CA PRO A 121 -8.74 -1.69 17.13
C PRO A 121 -7.95 -2.22 15.91
N ILE A 122 -8.58 -2.24 14.74
CA ILE A 122 -7.92 -2.64 13.48
C ILE A 122 -7.04 -1.48 12.96
N ARG A 123 -7.57 -0.24 13.01
CA ARG A 123 -6.84 0.98 12.62
C ARG A 123 -5.55 1.13 13.45
N LEU A 124 -5.65 1.00 14.77
CA LEU A 124 -4.49 1.05 15.68
C LEU A 124 -3.44 -0.03 15.35
N ARG A 125 -3.87 -1.28 15.12
CA ARG A 125 -2.95 -2.37 14.74
C ARG A 125 -2.28 -2.14 13.40
N ARG A 126 -2.97 -1.55 12.42
CA ARG A 126 -2.43 -1.20 11.11
C ARG A 126 -1.39 -0.09 11.24
N ARG A 127 -1.71 0.97 11.97
CA ARG A 127 -0.79 2.07 12.29
C ARG A 127 0.48 1.55 12.96
N ASP A 128 0.35 0.80 14.05
CA ASP A 128 1.49 0.20 14.78
C ASP A 128 2.33 -0.71 13.89
N PHE A 129 1.69 -1.44 12.97
CA PHE A 129 2.40 -2.28 12.03
C PHE A 129 3.32 -1.44 11.13
N TYR A 130 2.85 -0.34 10.56
CA TYR A 130 3.67 0.49 9.69
C TYR A 130 4.77 1.23 10.47
N LEU A 131 4.46 1.80 11.62
CA LEU A 131 5.44 2.53 12.43
C LEU A 131 6.59 1.61 12.89
N ARG A 132 6.30 0.41 13.41
CA ARG A 132 7.35 -0.55 13.80
C ARG A 132 8.14 -1.13 12.62
N ASN A 133 7.65 -1.00 11.38
CA ASN A 133 8.38 -1.34 10.16
C ASN A 133 9.11 -0.12 9.54
N GLY A 134 9.26 0.96 10.31
CA GLY A 134 10.11 2.10 9.99
C GLY A 134 9.47 3.10 9.03
N PHE A 135 8.14 3.21 9.02
CA PHE A 135 7.46 4.39 8.52
C PHE A 135 7.38 5.43 9.64
N GLN A 136 7.35 6.69 9.28
CA GLN A 136 7.33 7.83 10.17
C GLN A 136 6.09 8.67 9.91
N GLU A 137 5.48 9.16 10.99
CA GLU A 137 4.34 10.07 10.92
C GLU A 137 4.77 11.39 10.27
N THR A 138 4.01 11.85 9.29
CA THR A 138 4.29 13.11 8.62
C THR A 138 3.63 14.31 9.31
N GLY A 139 2.60 14.05 10.12
CA GLY A 139 1.69 15.06 10.66
C GLY A 139 0.71 15.62 9.62
N TRP A 140 0.62 14.96 8.45
CA TRP A 140 -0.33 15.30 7.40
C TRP A 140 -1.40 14.22 7.27
N TYR A 141 -2.61 14.64 6.87
CA TYR A 141 -3.81 13.83 6.78
C TYR A 141 -4.55 14.11 5.48
N ASN A 142 -5.31 13.11 5.00
CA ASN A 142 -6.32 13.25 3.97
C ASN A 142 -7.71 12.94 4.55
N PHE A 143 -8.76 13.48 3.92
CA PHE A 143 -10.13 13.18 4.30
C PHE A 143 -10.96 12.90 3.04
N TYR A 144 -11.39 11.66 2.86
CA TYR A 144 -12.28 11.23 1.77
C TYR A 144 -13.14 10.05 2.24
N ASP A 145 -14.28 9.84 1.57
CA ASP A 145 -15.27 8.82 1.95
C ASP A 145 -15.64 8.85 3.45
N GLU A 146 -15.84 10.08 3.98
CA GLU A 146 -16.18 10.32 5.39
C GLU A 146 -15.14 9.78 6.40
N THR A 147 -13.94 9.43 5.92
CA THR A 147 -12.86 8.86 6.72
C THR A 147 -11.60 9.71 6.64
N GLU A 148 -10.98 9.92 7.79
CA GLU A 148 -9.67 10.54 7.88
C GLU A 148 -8.57 9.51 7.71
N PHE A 149 -7.58 9.82 6.90
CA PHE A 149 -6.39 9.00 6.68
C PHE A 149 -5.13 9.73 7.18
N GLU A 150 -4.32 9.02 7.95
CA GLU A 150 -2.99 9.47 8.35
C GLU A 150 -1.99 9.15 7.24
N ILE A 151 -1.13 10.12 6.89
CA ILE A 151 -0.05 9.95 5.93
C ILE A 151 1.24 9.63 6.67
N ALA A 152 1.88 8.53 6.32
CA ALA A 152 3.21 8.17 6.81
C ALA A 152 4.18 7.94 5.66
N CYS A 153 5.47 8.17 5.90
CA CYS A 153 6.51 8.01 4.87
C CYS A 153 7.71 7.22 5.40
N SER A 154 8.53 6.69 4.48
CA SER A 154 9.70 5.88 4.83
C SER A 154 10.83 6.68 5.47
N GLU A 155 10.88 7.99 5.24
CA GLU A 155 11.89 8.90 5.77
C GLU A 155 11.38 10.35 5.77
N LEU A 156 11.86 11.18 6.70
CA LEU A 156 11.59 12.60 6.77
C LEU A 156 12.76 13.42 6.18
N PRO A 157 12.52 14.63 5.64
CA PRO A 157 11.21 15.31 5.60
C PRO A 157 10.28 14.71 4.55
N PHE A 158 8.98 14.78 4.79
CA PHE A 158 7.95 14.37 3.83
C PHE A 158 7.96 15.29 2.61
N HIS A 159 8.03 14.73 1.43
CA HIS A 159 8.02 15.45 0.14
C HIS A 159 6.60 15.92 -0.21
N ARG A 160 6.02 16.78 0.63
CA ARG A 160 4.62 17.21 0.58
C ARG A 160 4.21 17.78 -0.77
N GLU A 161 4.99 18.71 -1.32
CA GLU A 161 4.66 19.37 -2.59
C GLU A 161 4.60 18.36 -3.74
N GLU A 162 5.56 17.46 -3.81
CA GLU A 162 5.57 16.39 -4.81
C GLU A 162 4.42 15.40 -4.59
N PHE A 163 4.02 15.15 -3.34
CA PHE A 163 2.87 14.31 -3.02
C PHE A 163 1.55 14.98 -3.43
N GLU A 164 1.40 16.29 -3.31
CA GLU A 164 0.24 17.03 -3.82
C GLU A 164 0.15 16.95 -5.36
N GLU A 165 1.28 17.07 -6.07
CA GLU A 165 1.33 16.85 -7.52
C GLU A 165 1.01 15.40 -7.90
N PHE A 166 1.42 14.43 -7.09
CA PHE A 166 1.05 13.03 -7.25
C PHE A 166 -0.47 12.83 -7.09
N ILE A 167 -1.11 13.49 -6.13
CA ILE A 167 -2.56 13.46 -5.97
C ILE A 167 -3.26 14.04 -7.22
N ASP A 168 -2.80 15.17 -7.74
CA ASP A 168 -3.32 15.76 -8.98
C ASP A 168 -3.18 14.77 -10.15
N PHE A 169 -2.04 14.08 -10.24
CA PHE A 169 -1.81 13.03 -11.24
C PHE A 169 -2.78 11.84 -11.05
N LEU A 170 -2.99 11.35 -9.82
CA LEU A 170 -3.94 10.27 -9.55
C LEU A 170 -5.35 10.66 -9.94
N ASN A 171 -5.79 11.85 -9.56
CA ASN A 171 -7.13 12.36 -9.88
C ASN A 171 -7.41 12.46 -11.39
N ALA A 172 -6.36 12.50 -12.20
CA ALA A 172 -6.49 12.49 -13.67
C ALA A 172 -6.68 11.07 -14.25
N ILE A 173 -6.28 10.02 -13.52
CA ILE A 173 -6.24 8.64 -14.05
C ILE A 173 -7.13 7.65 -13.30
N ILE A 174 -7.63 8.00 -12.11
CA ILE A 174 -8.56 7.15 -11.35
C ILE A 174 -9.90 7.88 -11.13
N PRO A 175 -11.02 7.15 -11.00
CA PRO A 175 -12.35 7.76 -10.84
C PRO A 175 -12.62 8.31 -9.43
N ILE A 176 -11.69 8.15 -8.49
CA ILE A 176 -11.82 8.62 -7.11
C ILE A 176 -11.12 9.97 -6.99
N HIS A 177 -11.82 10.97 -6.45
CA HIS A 177 -11.21 12.26 -6.18
C HIS A 177 -10.56 12.27 -4.80
N MET A 178 -9.24 12.31 -4.77
CA MET A 178 -8.46 12.49 -3.55
C MET A 178 -8.23 13.98 -3.30
N PRO A 179 -8.58 14.51 -2.11
CA PRO A 179 -8.28 15.89 -1.75
C PRO A 179 -6.79 16.08 -1.48
N ARG A 180 -6.36 17.35 -1.43
CA ARG A 180 -4.99 17.66 -1.00
C ARG A 180 -4.84 17.45 0.51
N PRO A 181 -3.66 17.00 0.96
CA PRO A 181 -3.41 16.77 2.38
C PRO A 181 -3.45 18.06 3.21
N TYR A 182 -3.85 17.92 4.45
CA TYR A 182 -3.92 19.01 5.42
C TYR A 182 -3.22 18.63 6.74
N ARG A 183 -2.91 19.62 7.56
CA ARG A 183 -2.46 19.42 8.94
C ARG A 183 -3.59 19.65 9.93
N LYS A 184 -3.63 18.86 10.97
CA LYS A 184 -4.44 19.19 12.16
C LYS A 184 -3.82 20.39 12.86
N GLY A 185 -4.67 21.34 13.21
CA GLY A 185 -4.29 22.51 14.00
C GLY A 185 -3.97 22.17 15.46
#